data_208526d1f6f3670afe1d569c63df85b0
#
_entry.id   208526d1f6f3670afe1d569c63df85b0
#
_cell.length_a   1.000
_cell.length_b   1.000
_cell.length_c   1.000
_cell.angle_alpha   90.00
_cell.angle_beta   90.00
_cell.angle_gamma   90.00
#
_symmetry.space_group_name_H-M   'P 1'
#
loop_
_entity.id
_entity.type
_entity.pdbx_description
1 polymer ?
#
loop_
_entity_poly.entity_id
_entity_poly.type
_entity_poly.pdbx_seq_one_letter_code
_entity_poly.pdbx_strand_id
1 'polypeptide(L)'
;MEEYQKVFKDRVEHHIELVNKYANKIGHTYPHHDADKLGKLFDAYSLSKKYGQGYETYEGLPPDEAEIYNKATVEHIVSNPHHPEYFANRTDRKRLENFTRDNPPMNIDCSKMTDEAIIEMCCD
;
A
#
# COMPACT_ATOMS: atom_id res chain seq x y z
N MET A 1 -14.06 -17.65 0.91
CA MET A 1 -13.07 -16.69 1.40
C MET A 1 -12.56 -17.15 2.76
N GLU A 2 -11.25 -17.24 2.88
CA GLU A 2 -10.63 -17.63 4.14
C GLU A 2 -10.81 -16.55 5.21
N GLU A 3 -10.76 -16.96 6.48
CA GLU A 3 -10.96 -16.05 7.62
C GLU A 3 -9.95 -14.89 7.61
N TYR A 4 -8.68 -15.17 7.36
CA TYR A 4 -7.66 -14.11 7.30
C TYR A 4 -7.93 -13.10 6.17
N GLN A 5 -8.55 -13.54 5.08
CA GLN A 5 -8.92 -12.67 3.97
C GLN A 5 -10.07 -11.74 4.36
N LYS A 6 -11.02 -12.23 5.16
CA LYS A 6 -12.12 -11.39 5.68
C LYS A 6 -11.58 -10.32 6.62
N VAL A 7 -10.66 -10.69 7.50
CA VAL A 7 -10.00 -9.75 8.42
C VAL A 7 -9.29 -8.65 7.63
N PHE A 8 -8.54 -9.04 6.61
CA PHE A 8 -7.83 -8.08 5.77
C PHE A 8 -8.81 -7.14 5.05
N LYS A 9 -9.85 -7.70 4.44
CA LYS A 9 -10.87 -6.92 3.73
C LYS A 9 -11.51 -5.88 4.64
N ASP A 10 -11.94 -6.29 5.82
CA ASP A 10 -12.59 -5.39 6.78
C ASP A 10 -11.66 -4.25 7.20
N ARG A 11 -10.39 -4.54 7.40
CA ARG A 11 -9.41 -3.52 7.74
C ARG A 11 -9.19 -2.52 6.63
N VAL A 12 -9.08 -2.98 5.38
CA VAL A 12 -8.89 -2.09 4.23
C VAL A 12 -10.12 -1.21 4.02
N GLU A 13 -11.32 -1.79 4.10
CA GLU A 13 -12.56 -1.03 3.97
C GLU A 13 -12.67 0.04 5.05
N HIS A 14 -12.36 -0.30 6.29
CA HIS A 14 -12.36 0.67 7.38
C HIS A 14 -11.32 1.77 7.18
N HIS A 15 -10.13 1.42 6.69
CA HIS A 15 -9.07 2.39 6.39
C HIS A 15 -9.53 3.37 5.30
N ILE A 16 -10.16 2.88 4.23
CA ILE A 16 -10.69 3.73 3.16
C ILE A 16 -11.75 4.70 3.71
N GLU A 17 -12.63 4.22 4.59
CA GLU A 17 -13.63 5.08 5.25
C GLU A 17 -12.96 6.18 6.07
N LEU A 18 -11.91 5.85 6.83
CA LEU A 18 -11.19 6.83 7.63
C LEU A 18 -10.47 7.87 6.77
N VAL A 19 -9.82 7.45 5.70
CA VAL A 19 -9.16 8.37 4.77
C VAL A 19 -10.18 9.38 4.22
N ASN A 20 -11.35 8.91 3.78
CA ASN A 20 -12.38 9.78 3.24
C ASN A 20 -13.05 10.64 4.31
N LYS A 21 -13.16 10.15 5.54
CA LYS A 21 -13.65 10.95 6.65
C LYS A 21 -12.78 12.20 6.85
N TYR A 22 -11.47 12.03 6.85
CA TYR A 22 -10.55 13.16 7.01
C TYR A 22 -10.47 14.02 5.76
N ALA A 23 -10.45 13.41 4.58
CA ALA A 23 -10.44 14.14 3.31
C ALA A 23 -11.68 15.03 3.17
N ASN A 24 -12.86 14.52 3.53
CA ASN A 24 -14.12 15.28 3.43
C ASN A 24 -14.10 16.54 4.30
N LYS A 25 -13.37 16.53 5.42
CA LYS A 25 -13.24 17.70 6.29
C LYS A 25 -12.53 18.88 5.62
N ILE A 26 -11.73 18.60 4.61
CA ILE A 26 -10.97 19.61 3.85
C ILE A 26 -11.45 19.72 2.40
N GLY A 27 -12.63 19.18 2.09
CA GLY A 27 -13.25 19.32 0.78
C GLY A 27 -12.76 18.36 -0.28
N HIS A 28 -12.15 17.24 0.11
CA HIS A 28 -11.63 16.22 -0.81
C HIS A 28 -12.32 14.89 -0.61
N THR A 29 -12.26 14.03 -1.63
CA THR A 29 -12.75 12.66 -1.57
C THR A 29 -11.84 11.76 -2.43
N TYR A 30 -11.59 10.55 -1.92
CA TYR A 30 -10.71 9.56 -2.57
C TYR A 30 -11.41 8.20 -2.61
N PRO A 31 -12.42 8.03 -3.48
CA PRO A 31 -13.22 6.81 -3.50
C PRO A 31 -12.44 5.58 -3.93
N HIS A 32 -11.31 5.76 -4.60
CA HIS A 32 -10.47 4.67 -5.09
C HIS A 32 -9.18 4.49 -4.27
N HIS A 33 -9.07 5.18 -3.13
CA HIS A 33 -7.91 5.02 -2.26
C HIS A 33 -7.73 3.53 -1.90
N ASP A 34 -6.54 3.00 -2.12
CA ASP A 34 -6.20 1.60 -1.86
C ASP A 34 -7.14 0.57 -2.49
N ALA A 35 -7.87 0.94 -3.54
CA ALA A 35 -8.81 0.02 -4.20
C ALA A 35 -8.13 -1.24 -4.74
N ASP A 36 -6.88 -1.16 -5.15
CA ASP A 36 -6.12 -2.31 -5.63
C ASP A 36 -5.91 -3.39 -4.56
N LYS A 37 -5.88 -2.99 -3.28
CA LYS A 37 -5.80 -3.94 -2.16
C LYS A 37 -7.06 -4.80 -2.02
N LEU A 38 -8.19 -4.32 -2.51
CA LEU A 38 -9.44 -5.08 -2.56
C LEU A 38 -9.66 -5.75 -3.92
N GLY A 39 -8.85 -5.42 -4.91
CA GLY A 39 -8.91 -5.93 -6.28
C GLY A 39 -7.74 -6.87 -6.59
N LYS A 40 -6.95 -6.49 -7.57
CA LYS A 40 -5.88 -7.35 -8.10
C LYS A 40 -4.79 -7.73 -7.11
N LEU A 41 -4.56 -6.93 -6.08
CA LEU A 41 -3.54 -7.21 -5.07
C LEU A 41 -4.10 -7.85 -3.80
N PHE A 42 -5.40 -8.16 -3.78
CA PHE A 42 -6.07 -8.66 -2.58
C PHE A 42 -5.44 -9.95 -2.05
N ASP A 43 -5.25 -10.94 -2.92
CA ASP A 43 -4.72 -12.24 -2.49
C ASP A 43 -3.32 -12.10 -1.89
N ALA A 44 -2.46 -11.32 -2.53
CA ALA A 44 -1.10 -11.13 -2.07
C ALA A 44 -1.02 -10.35 -0.76
N TYR A 45 -1.76 -9.25 -0.65
CA TYR A 45 -1.74 -8.42 0.56
C TYR A 45 -2.40 -9.11 1.75
N SER A 46 -3.45 -9.90 1.52
CA SER A 46 -4.15 -10.59 2.61
C SER A 46 -3.26 -11.60 3.34
N LEU A 47 -2.15 -12.03 2.69
CA LEU A 47 -1.17 -12.92 3.33
C LEU A 47 -0.62 -12.35 4.64
N SER A 48 -0.62 -11.02 4.80
CA SER A 48 -0.18 -10.38 6.03
C SER A 48 -0.99 -10.80 7.26
N LYS A 49 -2.21 -11.32 7.06
CA LYS A 49 -3.09 -11.78 8.13
C LYS A 49 -3.18 -13.30 8.26
N LYS A 50 -2.49 -14.03 7.38
CA LYS A 50 -2.66 -15.50 7.29
C LYS A 50 -2.20 -16.25 8.54
N TYR A 51 -1.17 -15.77 9.21
CA TYR A 51 -0.56 -16.48 10.33
C TYR A 51 -0.90 -15.87 11.69
N GLY A 52 -2.03 -15.16 11.77
CA GLY A 52 -2.53 -14.65 13.05
C GLY A 52 -1.72 -13.51 13.66
N GLN A 53 -0.81 -12.94 12.91
CA GLN A 53 -0.05 -11.78 13.38
C GLN A 53 -0.97 -10.57 13.36
N GLY A 54 -1.19 -9.97 14.51
CA GLY A 54 -2.16 -8.86 14.66
C GLY A 54 -1.81 -7.58 13.93
N TYR A 55 -0.61 -7.48 13.37
CA TYR A 55 -0.12 -6.29 12.67
C TYR A 55 0.23 -6.62 11.23
N GLU A 56 0.37 -5.58 10.43
CA GLU A 56 0.75 -5.68 9.02
C GLU A 56 2.23 -6.00 8.86
N THR A 57 2.68 -7.06 9.45
CA THR A 57 4.04 -7.53 9.26
C THR A 57 3.99 -8.82 8.47
N TYR A 58 4.90 -8.94 7.53
CA TYR A 58 5.11 -10.19 6.83
C TYR A 58 6.11 -11.08 7.60
N GLU A 59 6.50 -10.66 8.78
CA GLU A 59 7.32 -11.47 9.68
C GLU A 59 6.61 -12.79 9.97
N GLY A 60 7.30 -13.88 9.77
CA GLY A 60 6.72 -15.21 9.91
C GLY A 60 6.09 -15.78 8.65
N LEU A 61 5.99 -15.01 7.57
CA LEU A 61 5.61 -15.58 6.27
C LEU A 61 6.74 -16.50 5.75
N PRO A 62 6.40 -17.66 5.18
CA PRO A 62 7.38 -18.45 4.44
C PRO A 62 8.02 -17.62 3.32
N PRO A 63 9.26 -17.93 2.90
CA PRO A 63 9.95 -17.13 1.90
C PRO A 63 9.20 -16.90 0.59
N ASP A 64 8.48 -17.90 0.09
CA ASP A 64 7.68 -17.78 -1.13
C ASP A 64 6.50 -16.81 -0.96
N GLU A 65 5.79 -16.89 0.15
CA GLU A 65 4.68 -15.98 0.44
C GLU A 65 5.19 -14.56 0.74
N ALA A 66 6.34 -14.43 1.41
CA ALA A 66 6.97 -13.14 1.64
C ALA A 66 7.35 -12.46 0.32
N GLU A 67 7.84 -13.20 -0.65
CA GLU A 67 8.16 -12.67 -1.97
C GLU A 67 6.90 -12.15 -2.68
N ILE A 68 5.81 -12.91 -2.63
CA ILE A 68 4.53 -12.49 -3.20
C ILE A 68 4.03 -11.20 -2.56
N TYR A 69 4.10 -11.11 -1.23
CA TYR A 69 3.71 -9.93 -0.48
C TYR A 69 4.58 -8.72 -0.84
N ASN A 70 5.89 -8.89 -0.91
CA ASN A 70 6.82 -7.81 -1.24
C ASN A 70 6.60 -7.28 -2.66
N LYS A 71 6.37 -8.17 -3.64
CA LYS A 71 6.05 -7.75 -5.01
C LYS A 71 4.76 -6.95 -5.07
N ALA A 72 3.74 -7.35 -4.33
CA ALA A 72 2.49 -6.62 -4.25
C ALA A 72 2.69 -5.24 -3.62
N THR A 73 3.53 -5.14 -2.60
CA THR A 73 3.86 -3.87 -1.97
C THR A 73 4.50 -2.91 -2.97
N VAL A 74 5.48 -3.37 -3.74
CA VAL A 74 6.11 -2.55 -4.77
C VAL A 74 5.09 -2.10 -5.81
N GLU A 75 4.26 -3.02 -6.31
CA GLU A 75 3.23 -2.67 -7.30
C GLU A 75 2.27 -1.62 -6.76
N HIS A 76 1.85 -1.75 -5.50
CA HIS A 76 0.95 -0.79 -4.87
C HIS A 76 1.58 0.61 -4.79
N ILE A 77 2.79 0.72 -4.28
CA ILE A 77 3.41 2.02 -4.06
C ILE A 77 3.80 2.74 -5.36
N VAL A 78 4.08 2.00 -6.44
CA VAL A 78 4.38 2.62 -7.74
C VAL A 78 3.13 2.90 -8.58
N SER A 79 1.97 2.37 -8.18
CA SER A 79 0.72 2.52 -8.92
C SER A 79 -0.27 3.48 -8.28
N ASN A 80 0.00 3.95 -7.07
CA ASN A 80 -0.91 4.82 -6.32
C ASN A 80 -0.27 6.17 -6.02
N PRO A 81 -0.87 7.28 -6.50
CA PRO A 81 -0.27 8.62 -6.36
C PRO A 81 -0.06 9.09 -4.93
N HIS A 82 -0.75 8.52 -3.94
CA HIS A 82 -0.54 8.90 -2.55
C HIS A 82 0.76 8.33 -1.96
N HIS A 83 1.51 7.57 -2.76
CA HIS A 83 2.86 7.13 -2.41
C HIS A 83 3.89 7.89 -3.26
N PRO A 84 4.95 8.46 -2.63
CA PRO A 84 5.98 9.20 -3.37
C PRO A 84 6.64 8.38 -4.50
N GLU A 85 6.73 7.08 -4.33
CA GLU A 85 7.34 6.16 -5.30
C GLU A 85 6.60 6.13 -6.64
N TYR A 86 5.32 6.50 -6.66
CA TYR A 86 4.57 6.67 -7.90
C TYR A 86 5.23 7.69 -8.84
N PHE A 87 5.84 8.71 -8.27
CA PHE A 87 6.49 9.80 -8.99
C PHE A 87 7.99 9.58 -9.18
N ALA A 88 8.51 8.42 -8.78
CA ALA A 88 9.92 8.10 -8.89
C ALA A 88 10.37 8.09 -10.36
N ASN A 89 11.55 8.62 -10.61
CA ASN A 89 12.17 8.57 -11.93
C ASN A 89 12.60 7.14 -12.29
N ARG A 90 13.06 6.95 -13.53
CA ARG A 90 13.43 5.62 -14.02
C ARG A 90 14.52 4.95 -13.17
N THR A 91 15.51 5.73 -12.75
CA THR A 91 16.63 5.22 -11.94
C THR A 91 16.14 4.74 -10.57
N ASP A 92 15.31 5.56 -9.92
CA ASP A 92 14.76 5.22 -8.61
C ASP A 92 13.78 4.05 -8.69
N ARG A 93 12.98 3.95 -9.76
CA ARG A 93 12.10 2.79 -9.97
C ARG A 93 12.88 1.50 -10.06
N LYS A 94 14.04 1.52 -10.70
CA LYS A 94 14.90 0.35 -10.78
C LYS A 94 15.41 -0.09 -9.40
N ARG A 95 15.69 0.88 -8.52
CA ARG A 95 16.09 0.59 -7.13
C ARG A 95 14.97 -0.09 -6.35
N LEU A 96 13.70 0.18 -6.70
CA LEU A 96 12.54 -0.43 -6.03
C LEU A 96 12.39 -1.92 -6.35
N GLU A 97 13.06 -2.46 -7.37
CA GLU A 97 13.02 -3.89 -7.67
C GLU A 97 13.53 -4.75 -6.52
N ASN A 98 14.41 -4.18 -5.68
CA ASN A 98 14.97 -4.86 -4.50
C ASN A 98 14.31 -4.40 -3.20
N PHE A 99 13.15 -3.76 -3.29
CA PHE A 99 12.41 -3.27 -2.14
C PHE A 99 11.94 -4.41 -1.26
N THR A 100 12.13 -4.24 0.04
CA THR A 100 11.41 -5.01 1.05
C THR A 100 10.81 -4.03 2.05
N ARG A 101 9.76 -4.44 2.74
CA ARG A 101 9.09 -3.57 3.71
C ARG A 101 10.06 -3.07 4.79
N ASP A 102 10.96 -3.93 5.25
CA ASP A 102 11.90 -3.59 6.32
C ASP A 102 13.17 -2.91 5.82
N ASN A 103 13.39 -2.90 4.52
CA ASN A 103 14.59 -2.33 3.92
C ASN A 103 14.25 -1.58 2.62
N PRO A 104 13.42 -0.50 2.72
CA PRO A 104 13.07 0.29 1.55
C PRO A 104 14.28 1.12 1.08
N PRO A 105 14.37 1.42 -0.22
CA PRO A 105 15.38 2.33 -0.71
C PRO A 105 15.16 3.74 -0.17
N MET A 106 16.26 4.43 0.14
CA MET A 106 16.24 5.78 0.68
C MET A 106 16.44 6.82 -0.44
N ASN A 107 16.00 8.06 -0.18
CA ASN A 107 16.27 9.22 -1.04
C ASN A 107 15.69 9.10 -2.46
N ILE A 108 14.41 8.70 -2.54
CA ILE A 108 13.69 8.71 -3.80
C ILE A 108 13.29 10.14 -4.15
N ASP A 109 13.57 10.57 -5.38
CA ASP A 109 13.15 11.87 -5.88
C ASP A 109 11.65 11.89 -6.13
N CYS A 110 10.92 12.61 -5.29
CA CYS A 110 9.48 12.79 -5.41
C CYS A 110 9.09 14.25 -5.75
N SER A 111 10.01 15.03 -6.33
CA SER A 111 9.80 16.44 -6.65
C SER A 111 8.63 16.68 -7.62
N LYS A 112 8.24 15.67 -8.40
CA LYS A 112 7.11 15.75 -9.32
C LYS A 112 5.76 15.43 -8.68
N MET A 113 5.74 15.10 -7.40
CA MET A 113 4.51 14.77 -6.69
C MET A 113 3.53 15.94 -6.71
N THR A 114 2.27 15.68 -7.08
CA THR A 114 1.26 16.72 -7.19
C THR A 114 0.70 17.11 -5.82
N ASP A 115 0.11 18.31 -5.73
CA ASP A 115 -0.55 18.76 -4.50
C ASP A 115 -1.67 17.81 -4.09
N GLU A 116 -2.46 17.34 -5.06
CA GLU A 116 -3.56 16.39 -4.80
C GLU A 116 -3.03 15.08 -4.22
N ALA A 117 -1.92 14.57 -4.75
CA ALA A 117 -1.29 13.36 -4.23
C ALA A 117 -0.76 13.55 -2.81
N ILE A 118 -0.19 14.72 -2.51
CA ILE A 118 0.30 15.06 -1.18
C ILE A 118 -0.87 15.13 -0.19
N ILE A 119 -1.99 15.72 -0.58
CA ILE A 119 -3.19 15.81 0.26
C ILE A 119 -3.71 14.41 0.58
N GLU A 120 -3.84 13.55 -0.43
CA GLU A 120 -4.28 12.15 -0.22
C GLU A 120 -3.33 11.41 0.72
N MET A 121 -2.03 11.57 0.53
CA MET A 121 -1.02 10.96 1.40
C MET A 121 -1.17 11.43 2.85
N CYS A 122 -1.46 12.72 3.06
CA CYS A 122 -1.65 13.26 4.40
C CYS A 122 -2.93 12.74 5.08
N CYS A 123 -3.97 12.41 4.29
CA CYS A 123 -5.19 11.81 4.83
C CYS A 123 -5.02 10.32 5.14
N ASP A 124 -4.04 9.71 4.54
CA ASP A 124 -3.71 8.30 4.72
C ASP A 124 -3.02 8.08 6.07
#